data_b1bed4ca4bc41a466a2634fb7aacfb3f
#
_entry.id   b1bed4ca4bc41a466a2634fb7aacfb3f
#
_cell.length_a   1.000
_cell.length_b   1.000
_cell.length_c   1.000
_cell.angle_alpha   90.00
_cell.angle_beta   90.00
_cell.angle_gamma   90.00
#
_symmetry.space_group_name_H-M   'P 1'
#
loop_
_entity.id
_entity.type
_entity.pdbx_description
1 polymer ?
#
loop_
_entity_poly.entity_id
_entity_poly.type
_entity_poly.pdbx_seq_one_letter_code
_entity_poly.pdbx_strand_id
1 'polypeptide(L)'
;MIGFNKEKRNTQIAAAISHLFLFMHLSNIGLIYLIYVIPISLLLYHIGHSIFMHRHLSHNQFKFSKKAQYIMHLIAIITNMGKLPGYVAIHQQHHATSGTDHDPHEWRKIGFWKIFFSEWHVENSPINKKRLIRTFRLTPYMKKFTNNHYLILYLLMPIFGGVTAMCWWWKQFSVIAVHLDFGDITKRKGSDTSSDNKWLWPIMWGDEKHTEHHLYPNKEKLSKYDLQYSIGKIFEYV
;
A
#
# COMPACT_ATOMS: atom_id res chain seq x y z
N MET A 1 4.64 -19.20 11.24
CA MET A 1 5.14 -18.83 9.90
C MET A 1 4.09 -17.94 9.25
N ILE A 2 4.44 -16.75 8.81
CA ILE A 2 3.54 -15.97 7.94
C ILE A 2 3.59 -16.72 6.60
N GLY A 3 2.47 -17.33 6.21
CA GLY A 3 2.38 -18.03 4.93
C GLY A 3 2.21 -17.03 3.79
N PHE A 4 3.31 -16.38 3.37
CA PHE A 4 3.29 -15.33 2.33
C PHE A 4 2.60 -15.81 1.05
N ASN A 5 2.82 -17.05 0.62
CA ASN A 5 2.15 -17.60 -0.57
C ASN A 5 0.63 -17.70 -0.40
N LYS A 6 0.16 -18.06 0.80
CA LYS A 6 -1.27 -18.09 1.12
C LYS A 6 -1.84 -16.66 1.16
N GLU A 7 -1.11 -15.73 1.74
CA GLU A 7 -1.49 -14.30 1.83
C GLU A 7 -1.62 -13.69 0.43
N LYS A 8 -0.61 -13.85 -0.41
CA LYS A 8 -0.59 -13.43 -1.81
C LYS A 8 -1.81 -13.97 -2.58
N ARG A 9 -2.04 -15.29 -2.51
CA ARG A 9 -3.18 -15.92 -3.18
C ARG A 9 -4.52 -15.34 -2.71
N ASN A 10 -4.69 -15.13 -1.41
CA ASN A 10 -5.91 -14.57 -0.86
C ASN A 10 -6.13 -13.12 -1.34
N THR A 11 -5.08 -12.31 -1.42
CA THR A 11 -5.14 -10.94 -1.95
C THR A 11 -5.53 -10.93 -3.43
N GLN A 12 -4.99 -11.85 -4.23
CA GLN A 12 -5.33 -11.98 -5.65
C GLN A 12 -6.78 -12.46 -5.87
N ILE A 13 -7.24 -13.44 -5.08
CA ILE A 13 -8.64 -13.89 -5.12
C ILE A 13 -9.57 -12.74 -4.74
N ALA A 14 -9.28 -12.01 -3.68
CA ALA A 14 -10.07 -10.86 -3.26
C ALA A 14 -10.09 -9.76 -4.34
N ALA A 15 -8.96 -9.51 -5.02
CA ALA A 15 -8.93 -8.58 -6.16
C ALA A 15 -9.83 -9.06 -7.30
N ALA A 16 -9.76 -10.33 -7.70
CA ALA A 16 -10.63 -10.88 -8.74
C ALA A 16 -12.12 -10.74 -8.40
N ILE A 17 -12.52 -11.10 -7.17
CA ILE A 17 -13.90 -10.97 -6.71
C ILE A 17 -14.33 -9.49 -6.69
N SER A 18 -13.46 -8.57 -6.27
CA SER A 18 -13.78 -7.14 -6.25
C SER A 18 -14.07 -6.58 -7.65
N HIS A 19 -13.38 -7.09 -8.69
CA HIS A 19 -13.67 -6.70 -10.08
C HIS A 19 -15.03 -7.20 -10.54
N LEU A 20 -15.50 -8.38 -10.08
CA LEU A 20 -16.88 -8.82 -10.36
C LEU A 20 -17.91 -7.85 -9.77
N PHE A 21 -17.68 -7.36 -8.55
CA PHE A 21 -18.55 -6.33 -7.96
C PHE A 21 -18.47 -5.00 -8.70
N LEU A 22 -17.29 -4.58 -9.18
CA LEU A 22 -17.15 -3.40 -10.03
C LEU A 22 -18.01 -3.53 -11.30
N PHE A 23 -17.93 -4.66 -12.00
CA PHE A 23 -18.75 -4.93 -13.18
C PHE A 23 -20.25 -4.95 -12.86
N MET A 24 -20.64 -5.58 -11.76
CA MET A 24 -22.03 -5.59 -11.29
C MET A 24 -22.56 -4.17 -11.04
N HIS A 25 -21.82 -3.33 -10.36
CA HIS A 25 -22.22 -1.95 -10.10
C HIS A 25 -22.28 -1.13 -11.39
N LEU A 26 -21.33 -1.30 -12.30
CA LEU A 26 -21.35 -0.64 -13.61
C LEU A 26 -22.54 -1.08 -14.46
N SER A 27 -22.90 -2.36 -14.43
CA SER A 27 -24.06 -2.88 -15.15
C SER A 27 -25.39 -2.36 -14.60
N ASN A 28 -25.49 -2.14 -13.28
CA ASN A 28 -26.71 -1.70 -12.63
C ASN A 28 -26.88 -0.18 -12.60
N ILE A 29 -25.79 0.57 -12.44
CA ILE A 29 -25.79 2.03 -12.21
C ILE A 29 -25.34 2.79 -13.46
N GLY A 30 -24.59 2.13 -14.37
CA GLY A 30 -23.99 2.74 -15.54
C GLY A 30 -22.67 3.46 -15.25
N LEU A 31 -22.12 4.14 -16.26
CA LEU A 31 -20.83 4.83 -16.20
C LEU A 31 -20.78 5.96 -15.15
N ILE A 32 -21.93 6.49 -14.75
CA ILE A 32 -22.01 7.49 -13.68
C ILE A 32 -21.42 6.98 -12.35
N TYR A 33 -21.40 5.66 -12.15
CA TYR A 33 -20.76 5.04 -11.01
C TYR A 33 -19.26 5.40 -10.90
N LEU A 34 -18.58 5.59 -12.04
CA LEU A 34 -17.15 5.94 -12.07
C LEU A 34 -16.88 7.32 -11.45
N ILE A 35 -17.83 8.26 -11.56
CA ILE A 35 -17.71 9.61 -10.97
C ILE A 35 -17.56 9.54 -9.45
N TYR A 36 -18.14 8.53 -8.81
CA TYR A 36 -18.06 8.32 -7.36
C TYR A 36 -16.94 7.37 -6.96
N VAL A 37 -16.81 6.24 -7.65
CA VAL A 37 -15.87 5.19 -7.23
C VAL A 37 -14.42 5.59 -7.42
N ILE A 38 -14.08 6.36 -8.47
CA ILE A 38 -12.72 6.83 -8.73
C ILE A 38 -12.19 7.73 -7.59
N PRO A 39 -12.82 8.86 -7.25
CA PRO A 39 -12.30 9.74 -6.20
C PRO A 39 -12.37 9.09 -4.80
N ILE A 40 -13.42 8.32 -4.51
CA ILE A 40 -13.53 7.62 -3.22
C ILE A 40 -12.41 6.59 -3.08
N SER A 41 -12.16 5.79 -4.09
CA SER A 41 -11.08 4.78 -4.05
C SER A 41 -9.71 5.42 -3.93
N LEU A 42 -9.45 6.54 -4.61
CA LEU A 42 -8.19 7.27 -4.50
C LEU A 42 -7.98 7.78 -3.07
N LEU A 43 -9.01 8.39 -2.48
CA LEU A 43 -8.96 8.85 -1.09
C LEU A 43 -8.70 7.70 -0.11
N LEU A 44 -9.47 6.60 -0.20
CA LEU A 44 -9.33 5.46 0.70
C LEU A 44 -7.99 4.74 0.49
N TYR A 45 -7.49 4.66 -0.75
CA TYR A 45 -6.16 4.14 -1.05
C TYR A 45 -5.09 4.92 -0.29
N HIS A 46 -5.09 6.25 -0.36
CA HIS A 46 -4.10 7.05 0.34
C HIS A 46 -4.24 6.97 1.86
N ILE A 47 -5.44 7.00 2.41
CA ILE A 47 -5.63 6.87 3.87
C ILE A 47 -5.20 5.50 4.35
N GLY A 48 -5.69 4.43 3.74
CA GLY A 48 -5.45 3.05 4.20
C GLY A 48 -4.05 2.54 3.88
N HIS A 49 -3.57 2.80 2.66
CA HIS A 49 -2.28 2.32 2.20
C HIS A 49 -1.16 3.32 2.50
N SER A 50 -1.16 4.50 1.85
CA SER A 50 -0.01 5.40 1.90
C SER A 50 0.19 6.03 3.29
N ILE A 51 -0.87 6.49 3.95
CA ILE A 51 -0.75 7.15 5.25
C ILE A 51 -0.63 6.11 6.37
N PHE A 52 -1.53 5.11 6.43
CA PHE A 52 -1.56 4.19 7.56
C PHE A 52 -0.54 3.07 7.44
N MET A 53 -0.60 2.24 6.38
CA MET A 53 0.30 1.07 6.27
C MET A 53 1.74 1.48 5.98
N HIS A 54 1.95 2.43 5.07
CA HIS A 54 3.26 2.86 4.61
C HIS A 54 3.89 3.85 5.60
N ARG A 55 3.35 5.07 5.73
CA ARG A 55 4.00 6.15 6.47
C ARG A 55 3.91 5.98 8.00
N HIS A 56 2.76 5.53 8.53
CA HIS A 56 2.62 5.32 9.96
C HIS A 56 3.22 3.99 10.44
N LEU A 57 2.78 2.85 9.89
CA LEU A 57 3.19 1.54 10.41
C LEU A 57 4.60 1.13 9.96
N SER A 58 5.02 1.44 8.72
CA SER A 58 6.34 1.06 8.22
C SER A 58 7.43 2.04 8.62
N HIS A 59 7.14 3.36 8.63
CA HIS A 59 8.12 4.43 8.84
C HIS A 59 7.94 5.24 10.11
N ASN A 60 6.86 5.02 10.87
CA ASN A 60 6.57 5.73 12.13
C ASN A 60 6.56 7.27 11.98
N GLN A 61 6.11 7.77 10.83
CA GLN A 61 6.06 9.21 10.51
C GLN A 61 4.96 9.95 11.28
N PHE A 62 3.88 9.26 11.68
CA PHE A 62 2.73 9.84 12.38
C PHE A 62 2.47 9.16 13.72
N LYS A 63 1.86 9.89 14.65
CA LYS A 63 1.45 9.38 15.96
C LYS A 63 -0.08 9.40 16.06
N PHE A 64 -0.72 8.31 15.67
CA PHE A 64 -2.16 8.19 15.70
C PHE A 64 -2.70 7.67 17.02
N SER A 65 -3.84 8.21 17.46
CA SER A 65 -4.61 7.65 18.57
C SER A 65 -5.07 6.22 18.26
N LYS A 66 -5.46 5.46 19.28
CA LYS A 66 -6.01 4.10 19.09
C LYS A 66 -7.27 4.13 18.23
N LYS A 67 -8.11 5.16 18.36
CA LYS A 67 -9.34 5.34 17.58
C LYS A 67 -9.02 5.59 16.11
N ALA A 68 -8.08 6.51 15.81
CA ALA A 68 -7.63 6.79 14.45
C ALA A 68 -7.05 5.52 13.79
N GLN A 69 -6.15 4.79 14.49
CA GLN A 69 -5.59 3.54 13.99
C GLN A 69 -6.66 2.48 13.70
N TYR A 70 -7.71 2.41 14.50
CA TYR A 70 -8.83 1.51 14.27
C TYR A 70 -9.58 1.84 12.96
N ILE A 71 -9.94 3.11 12.77
CA ILE A 71 -10.64 3.59 11.56
C ILE A 71 -9.77 3.35 10.32
N MET A 72 -8.50 3.75 10.38
CA MET A 72 -7.57 3.59 9.26
C MET A 72 -7.29 2.13 8.93
N HIS A 73 -7.30 1.23 9.92
CA HIS A 73 -7.17 -0.22 9.69
C HIS A 73 -8.37 -0.79 8.92
N LEU A 74 -9.60 -0.38 9.27
CA LEU A 74 -10.79 -0.78 8.49
C LEU A 74 -10.69 -0.28 7.04
N ILE A 75 -10.25 0.95 6.84
CA ILE A 75 -9.99 1.49 5.49
C ILE A 75 -8.91 0.66 4.79
N ALA A 76 -7.82 0.32 5.46
CA ALA A 76 -6.74 -0.51 4.89
C ALA A 76 -7.22 -1.92 4.50
N ILE A 77 -8.21 -2.49 5.20
CA ILE A 77 -8.85 -3.76 4.78
C ILE A 77 -9.56 -3.58 3.44
N ILE A 78 -10.32 -2.50 3.27
CA ILE A 78 -11.03 -2.19 2.02
C ILE A 78 -10.05 -2.03 0.84
N THR A 79 -8.86 -1.46 1.06
CA THR A 79 -7.86 -1.28 -0.01
C THR A 79 -7.24 -2.57 -0.51
N ASN A 80 -7.40 -3.70 0.22
CA ASN A 80 -6.87 -5.03 -0.12
C ASN A 80 -5.37 -5.07 -0.42
N MET A 81 -4.56 -4.36 0.37
CA MET A 81 -3.08 -4.38 0.26
C MET A 81 -2.45 -5.56 1.01
N GLY A 82 -3.24 -6.51 1.47
CA GLY A 82 -2.82 -7.62 2.33
C GLY A 82 -2.84 -7.27 3.81
N LYS A 83 -2.47 -8.26 4.64
CA LYS A 83 -2.44 -8.08 6.09
C LYS A 83 -1.30 -7.18 6.53
N LEU A 84 -1.54 -6.35 7.55
CA LEU A 84 -0.58 -5.36 8.05
C LEU A 84 0.83 -5.92 8.28
N PRO A 85 1.04 -7.06 8.99
CA PRO A 85 2.39 -7.56 9.26
C PRO A 85 3.15 -7.95 7.98
N GLY A 86 2.44 -8.52 7.02
CA GLY A 86 3.03 -8.91 5.73
C GLY A 86 3.49 -7.70 4.92
N TYR A 87 2.62 -6.70 4.83
CA TYR A 87 2.94 -5.46 4.14
C TYR A 87 4.16 -4.76 4.75
N VAL A 88 4.13 -4.50 6.06
CA VAL A 88 5.23 -3.81 6.78
C VAL A 88 6.54 -4.55 6.60
N ALA A 89 6.53 -5.89 6.66
CA ALA A 89 7.72 -6.70 6.47
C ALA A 89 8.33 -6.56 5.08
N ILE A 90 7.49 -6.69 4.05
CA ILE A 90 7.90 -6.57 2.65
C ILE A 90 8.46 -5.17 2.40
N HIS A 91 7.78 -4.14 2.88
CA HIS A 91 8.18 -2.76 2.67
C HIS A 91 9.49 -2.39 3.37
N GLN A 92 9.67 -2.83 4.63
CA GLN A 92 10.95 -2.64 5.34
C GLN A 92 12.10 -3.43 4.72
N GLN A 93 11.82 -4.62 4.15
CA GLN A 93 12.80 -5.38 3.40
C GLN A 93 13.21 -4.63 2.14
N HIS A 94 12.23 -4.09 1.39
CA HIS A 94 12.50 -3.27 0.21
C HIS A 94 13.44 -2.10 0.52
N HIS A 95 13.15 -1.27 1.54
CA HIS A 95 14.05 -0.19 1.94
C HIS A 95 15.46 -0.66 2.33
N ALA A 96 15.55 -1.82 2.98
CA ALA A 96 16.85 -2.35 3.43
C ALA A 96 17.69 -2.94 2.30
N THR A 97 17.08 -3.34 1.18
CA THR A 97 17.74 -4.10 0.11
C THR A 97 17.41 -3.60 -1.29
N SER A 98 16.92 -2.35 -1.41
CA SER A 98 16.48 -1.77 -2.68
C SER A 98 17.51 -1.96 -3.79
N GLY A 99 17.05 -2.49 -4.93
CA GLY A 99 17.88 -2.79 -6.10
C GLY A 99 18.87 -3.93 -5.96
N THR A 100 18.81 -4.71 -4.88
CA THR A 100 19.61 -5.94 -4.72
C THR A 100 18.79 -7.19 -5.03
N ASP A 101 19.46 -8.35 -5.00
CA ASP A 101 18.82 -9.67 -5.20
C ASP A 101 17.76 -10.02 -4.14
N HIS A 102 17.79 -9.31 -3.02
CA HIS A 102 16.88 -9.52 -1.90
C HIS A 102 15.75 -8.49 -1.84
N ASP A 103 15.69 -7.57 -2.81
CA ASP A 103 14.60 -6.61 -2.93
C ASP A 103 13.33 -7.29 -3.44
N PRO A 104 12.24 -7.32 -2.68
CA PRO A 104 10.99 -7.92 -3.12
C PRO A 104 10.34 -7.17 -4.29
N HIS A 105 10.82 -5.98 -4.63
CA HIS A 105 10.30 -5.13 -5.71
C HIS A 105 11.26 -5.00 -6.90
N GLU A 106 12.40 -5.70 -6.94
CA GLU A 106 13.38 -5.58 -8.02
C GLU A 106 12.81 -6.14 -9.35
N TRP A 107 12.17 -5.27 -10.10
CA TRP A 107 11.46 -5.63 -11.32
C TRP A 107 12.35 -6.17 -12.43
N ARG A 108 13.62 -5.76 -12.51
CA ARG A 108 14.58 -6.25 -13.52
C ARG A 108 14.86 -7.74 -13.37
N LYS A 109 14.73 -8.27 -12.13
CA LYS A 109 14.93 -9.68 -11.82
C LYS A 109 13.62 -10.46 -11.80
N ILE A 110 12.60 -9.88 -11.19
CA ILE A 110 11.30 -10.52 -10.99
C ILE A 110 10.51 -10.52 -12.30
N GLY A 111 10.67 -9.49 -13.10
CA GLY A 111 9.93 -9.25 -14.33
C GLY A 111 8.69 -8.38 -14.12
N PHE A 112 8.41 -7.52 -15.11
CA PHE A 112 7.32 -6.55 -15.08
C PHE A 112 5.96 -7.17 -14.70
N TRP A 113 5.55 -8.25 -15.37
CA TRP A 113 4.23 -8.85 -15.15
C TRP A 113 4.06 -9.44 -13.76
N LYS A 114 5.13 -9.99 -13.17
CA LYS A 114 5.07 -10.48 -11.78
C LYS A 114 4.88 -9.34 -10.81
N ILE A 115 5.63 -8.24 -10.96
CA ILE A 115 5.43 -7.04 -10.14
C ILE A 115 4.02 -6.49 -10.34
N PHE A 116 3.56 -6.36 -11.58
CA PHE A 116 2.22 -5.87 -11.90
C PHE A 116 1.12 -6.70 -11.23
N PHE A 117 1.24 -8.03 -11.22
CA PHE A 117 0.29 -8.90 -10.53
C PHE A 117 0.61 -9.12 -9.04
N SER A 118 1.48 -8.30 -8.46
CA SER A 118 1.89 -8.38 -7.04
C SER A 118 2.54 -9.71 -6.67
N GLU A 119 3.30 -10.27 -7.59
CA GLU A 119 4.13 -11.44 -7.33
C GLU A 119 5.46 -11.03 -6.70
N TRP A 120 5.46 -10.76 -5.41
CA TRP A 120 6.64 -10.40 -4.65
C TRP A 120 7.54 -11.61 -4.41
N HIS A 121 8.85 -11.47 -4.65
CA HIS A 121 9.82 -12.51 -4.31
C HIS A 121 10.17 -12.46 -2.83
N VAL A 122 9.38 -13.14 -2.01
CA VAL A 122 9.63 -13.25 -0.57
C VAL A 122 10.28 -14.60 -0.18
N GLU A 123 10.35 -15.53 -1.11
CA GLU A 123 10.76 -16.94 -0.81
C GLU A 123 12.19 -17.06 -0.33
N ASN A 124 13.10 -16.23 -0.82
CA ASN A 124 14.52 -16.22 -0.43
C ASN A 124 14.93 -15.00 0.39
N SER A 125 13.96 -14.17 0.76
CA SER A 125 14.25 -12.97 1.54
C SER A 125 14.56 -13.34 2.98
N PRO A 126 15.71 -12.89 3.52
CA PRO A 126 16.02 -13.01 4.94
C PRO A 126 15.16 -12.04 5.76
N ILE A 127 13.83 -12.08 5.59
CA ILE A 127 12.93 -11.29 6.43
C ILE A 127 13.23 -11.67 7.87
N ASN A 128 13.92 -10.79 8.57
CA ASN A 128 14.32 -11.02 9.93
C ASN A 128 13.06 -11.00 10.81
N LYS A 129 12.54 -12.21 11.11
CA LYS A 129 11.36 -12.39 11.97
C LYS A 129 11.47 -11.64 13.30
N LYS A 130 12.70 -11.50 13.85
CA LYS A 130 12.93 -10.73 15.07
C LYS A 130 12.73 -9.23 14.84
N ARG A 131 13.08 -8.72 13.67
CA ARG A 131 12.86 -7.31 13.29
C ARG A 131 11.36 -7.00 13.13
N LEU A 132 10.61 -7.89 12.48
CA LEU A 132 9.15 -7.84 12.38
C LEU A 132 8.46 -7.78 13.75
N ILE A 133 8.86 -8.65 14.68
CA ILE A 133 8.28 -8.71 16.02
C ILE A 133 8.64 -7.47 16.83
N ARG A 134 9.84 -6.89 16.66
CA ARG A 134 10.27 -5.69 17.37
C ARG A 134 9.60 -4.41 16.90
N THR A 135 9.36 -4.28 15.61
CA THR A 135 8.79 -3.05 15.01
C THR A 135 7.27 -3.05 14.99
N PHE A 136 6.64 -4.21 15.07
CA PHE A 136 5.20 -4.35 14.89
C PHE A 136 4.48 -4.88 16.12
N ARG A 137 4.18 -4.00 17.07
CA ARG A 137 3.33 -4.32 18.22
C ARG A 137 1.86 -4.08 17.86
N LEU A 138 1.21 -5.10 17.33
CA LEU A 138 -0.25 -5.07 17.16
C LEU A 138 -0.93 -4.96 18.52
N THR A 139 -1.80 -3.97 18.64
CA THR A 139 -2.73 -3.92 19.77
C THR A 139 -3.71 -5.11 19.68
N PRO A 140 -4.35 -5.55 20.78
CA PRO A 140 -5.26 -6.71 20.75
C PRO A 140 -6.35 -6.62 19.69
N TYR A 141 -6.96 -5.44 19.50
CA TYR A 141 -7.99 -5.25 18.47
C TYR A 141 -7.41 -5.27 17.04
N MET A 142 -6.24 -4.66 16.80
CA MET A 142 -5.57 -4.75 15.50
C MET A 142 -5.23 -6.21 15.15
N LYS A 143 -4.84 -7.01 16.14
CA LYS A 143 -4.60 -8.45 15.97
C LYS A 143 -5.87 -9.18 15.56
N LYS A 144 -7.02 -8.87 16.19
CA LYS A 144 -8.32 -9.45 15.85
C LYS A 144 -8.70 -9.10 14.41
N PHE A 145 -8.58 -7.83 14.01
CA PHE A 145 -8.86 -7.39 12.63
C PHE A 145 -7.91 -8.02 11.62
N THR A 146 -6.62 -8.06 11.90
CA THR A 146 -5.63 -8.71 11.03
C THR A 146 -5.94 -10.20 10.83
N ASN A 147 -6.34 -10.91 11.89
CA ASN A 147 -6.70 -12.33 11.78
C ASN A 147 -7.95 -12.56 10.92
N ASN A 148 -8.92 -11.66 10.98
CA ASN A 148 -10.18 -11.73 10.24
C ASN A 148 -10.19 -10.87 8.96
N HIS A 149 -9.03 -10.41 8.49
CA HIS A 149 -8.89 -9.46 7.39
C HIS A 149 -9.77 -9.81 6.17
N TYR A 150 -9.60 -11.01 5.62
CA TYR A 150 -10.35 -11.41 4.43
C TYR A 150 -11.84 -11.67 4.70
N LEU A 151 -12.20 -12.17 5.90
CA LEU A 151 -13.60 -12.30 6.28
C LEU A 151 -14.28 -10.93 6.29
N ILE A 152 -13.66 -9.93 6.94
CA ILE A 152 -14.19 -8.56 6.98
C ILE A 152 -14.26 -7.97 5.58
N LEU A 153 -13.20 -8.13 4.78
CA LEU A 153 -13.18 -7.66 3.40
C LEU A 153 -14.33 -8.24 2.57
N TYR A 154 -14.54 -9.57 2.61
CA TYR A 154 -15.63 -10.22 1.85
C TYR A 154 -17.01 -9.78 2.32
N LEU A 155 -17.21 -9.55 3.62
CA LEU A 155 -18.48 -9.02 4.14
C LEU A 155 -18.76 -7.58 3.68
N LEU A 156 -17.71 -6.80 3.40
CA LEU A 156 -17.81 -5.41 2.91
C LEU A 156 -17.88 -5.31 1.38
N MET A 157 -17.53 -6.37 0.64
CA MET A 157 -17.48 -6.34 -0.84
C MET A 157 -18.81 -5.99 -1.54
N PRO A 158 -19.99 -6.38 -1.06
CA PRO A 158 -21.23 -5.97 -1.70
C PRO A 158 -21.39 -4.44 -1.81
N ILE A 159 -20.79 -3.69 -0.87
CA ILE A 159 -20.84 -2.23 -0.84
C ILE A 159 -19.57 -1.62 -1.45
N PHE A 160 -18.40 -2.12 -1.05
CA PHE A 160 -17.09 -1.52 -1.37
C PHE A 160 -16.31 -2.27 -2.46
N GLY A 161 -16.86 -3.33 -3.07
CA GLY A 161 -16.11 -4.15 -4.03
C GLY A 161 -15.57 -3.34 -5.21
N GLY A 162 -16.36 -2.43 -5.78
CA GLY A 162 -15.86 -1.54 -6.82
C GLY A 162 -14.74 -0.60 -6.35
N VAL A 163 -14.83 -0.08 -5.13
CA VAL A 163 -13.78 0.72 -4.51
C VAL A 163 -12.52 -0.11 -4.31
N THR A 164 -12.66 -1.35 -3.82
CA THR A 164 -11.53 -2.30 -3.64
C THR A 164 -10.84 -2.60 -4.97
N ALA A 165 -11.61 -2.83 -6.04
CA ALA A 165 -11.08 -3.04 -7.38
C ALA A 165 -10.28 -1.83 -7.88
N MET A 166 -10.81 -0.62 -7.71
CA MET A 166 -10.10 0.60 -8.08
C MET A 166 -8.86 0.84 -7.23
N CYS A 167 -8.87 0.52 -5.93
CA CYS A 167 -7.67 0.57 -5.08
C CYS A 167 -6.57 -0.36 -5.59
N TRP A 168 -6.92 -1.54 -6.13
CA TRP A 168 -5.95 -2.40 -6.78
C TRP A 168 -5.27 -1.72 -7.97
N TRP A 169 -6.03 -1.01 -8.83
CA TRP A 169 -5.47 -0.24 -9.95
C TRP A 169 -4.58 0.92 -9.48
N TRP A 170 -4.98 1.65 -8.44
CA TRP A 170 -4.16 2.72 -7.86
C TRP A 170 -2.82 2.18 -7.35
N LYS A 171 -2.83 1.01 -6.71
CA LYS A 171 -1.59 0.35 -6.28
C LYS A 171 -0.69 0.01 -7.46
N GLN A 172 -1.23 -0.61 -8.53
CA GLN A 172 -0.42 -0.96 -9.71
C GLN A 172 0.16 0.28 -10.37
N PHE A 173 -0.66 1.33 -10.49
CA PHE A 173 -0.19 2.62 -11.00
C PHE A 173 0.96 3.19 -10.14
N SER A 174 0.82 3.23 -8.83
CA SER A 174 1.87 3.71 -7.92
C SER A 174 3.16 2.90 -8.06
N VAL A 175 3.08 1.56 -8.06
CA VAL A 175 4.25 0.70 -8.22
C VAL A 175 4.97 0.98 -9.53
N ILE A 176 4.25 1.08 -10.64
CA ILE A 176 4.83 1.42 -11.95
C ILE A 176 5.50 2.80 -11.90
N ALA A 177 4.82 3.79 -11.35
CA ALA A 177 5.27 5.18 -11.36
C ALA A 177 6.56 5.42 -10.57
N VAL A 178 6.81 4.63 -9.49
CA VAL A 178 7.91 4.91 -8.57
C VAL A 178 9.00 3.84 -8.52
N HIS A 179 8.77 2.62 -9.06
CA HIS A 179 9.75 1.52 -9.00
C HIS A 179 10.26 1.04 -10.36
N LEU A 180 9.67 1.48 -11.49
CA LEU A 180 10.03 0.98 -12.81
C LEU A 180 10.87 1.96 -13.66
N ASP A 181 11.63 2.84 -13.03
CA ASP A 181 12.52 3.80 -13.71
C ASP A 181 11.81 4.79 -14.65
N PHE A 182 10.52 5.00 -14.53
CA PHE A 182 9.76 5.96 -15.36
C PHE A 182 9.88 7.43 -14.92
N GLY A 183 10.59 7.70 -13.83
CA GLY A 183 10.74 9.03 -13.26
C GLY A 183 12.20 9.53 -13.26
N ASP A 184 12.42 10.59 -12.49
CA ASP A 184 13.74 11.15 -12.25
C ASP A 184 14.53 10.26 -11.27
N ILE A 185 15.65 9.73 -11.74
CA ILE A 185 16.54 8.82 -11.01
C ILE A 185 17.84 9.49 -10.53
N THR A 186 18.01 10.80 -10.79
CA THR A 186 19.27 11.52 -10.57
C THR A 186 19.68 11.59 -9.10
N LYS A 187 18.72 11.43 -8.18
CA LYS A 187 18.98 11.50 -6.73
C LYS A 187 19.24 10.16 -6.07
N ARG A 188 19.15 9.07 -6.82
CA ARG A 188 19.40 7.72 -6.29
C ARG A 188 20.77 7.57 -5.68
N LYS A 189 20.87 6.72 -4.67
CA LYS A 189 22.14 6.32 -4.06
C LYS A 189 22.32 4.80 -4.14
N GLY A 190 23.51 4.38 -4.53
CA GLY A 190 23.87 2.96 -4.60
C GLY A 190 22.99 2.19 -5.59
N SER A 191 22.45 1.07 -5.15
CA SER A 191 21.61 0.17 -5.93
C SER A 191 20.12 0.56 -5.94
N ASP A 192 19.73 1.63 -5.28
CA ASP A 192 18.32 2.02 -5.12
C ASP A 192 17.58 2.11 -6.46
N THR A 193 16.32 1.64 -6.50
CA THR A 193 15.49 1.60 -7.71
C THR A 193 14.32 2.58 -7.68
N SER A 194 14.23 3.41 -6.64
CA SER A 194 13.19 4.43 -6.55
C SER A 194 13.31 5.52 -7.63
N SER A 195 12.22 6.16 -7.99
CA SER A 195 12.21 7.31 -8.89
C SER A 195 11.23 8.39 -8.45
N ASP A 196 11.57 9.66 -8.73
CA ASP A 196 10.70 10.80 -8.52
C ASP A 196 9.90 11.11 -9.79
N ASN A 197 8.60 11.39 -9.65
CA ASN A 197 7.74 11.76 -10.77
C ASN A 197 6.84 12.96 -10.42
N LYS A 198 7.41 14.16 -10.42
CA LYS A 198 6.77 15.40 -9.96
C LYS A 198 5.42 15.71 -10.62
N TRP A 199 5.16 15.21 -11.83
CA TRP A 199 3.93 15.48 -12.56
C TRP A 199 2.74 14.66 -12.04
N LEU A 200 3.01 13.61 -11.27
CA LEU A 200 2.00 12.72 -10.71
C LEU A 200 1.47 13.18 -9.35
N TRP A 201 1.90 14.34 -8.84
CA TRP A 201 1.47 14.86 -7.54
C TRP A 201 -0.07 14.93 -7.37
N PRO A 202 -0.89 15.25 -8.41
CA PRO A 202 -2.34 15.33 -8.22
C PRO A 202 -2.99 13.98 -7.94
N ILE A 203 -2.30 12.87 -8.25
CA ILE A 203 -2.78 11.51 -8.04
C ILE A 203 -2.02 10.83 -6.89
N MET A 204 -0.74 11.12 -6.71
CA MET A 204 0.12 10.42 -5.75
C MET A 204 0.27 11.09 -4.39
N TRP A 205 -0.09 12.39 -4.27
CA TRP A 205 -0.25 13.14 -3.02
C TRP A 205 0.96 13.16 -2.08
N GLY A 206 2.15 12.93 -2.58
CA GLY A 206 3.43 12.88 -1.85
C GLY A 206 4.28 11.65 -2.22
N ASP A 207 3.68 10.53 -2.63
CA ASP A 207 4.42 9.33 -3.03
C ASP A 207 5.21 9.53 -4.35
N GLU A 208 4.93 10.60 -5.12
CA GLU A 208 5.71 10.98 -6.31
C GLU A 208 7.14 11.42 -5.98
N LYS A 209 7.45 11.64 -4.71
CA LYS A 209 8.78 11.94 -4.18
C LYS A 209 9.45 10.69 -3.58
N HIS A 210 9.45 9.61 -4.32
CA HIS A 210 9.81 8.30 -3.81
C HIS A 210 11.31 8.15 -3.52
N THR A 211 12.17 8.78 -4.34
CA THR A 211 13.62 8.82 -4.06
C THR A 211 13.92 9.63 -2.80
N GLU A 212 13.24 10.77 -2.61
CA GLU A 212 13.35 11.54 -1.37
C GLU A 212 12.90 10.71 -0.15
N HIS A 213 11.82 9.94 -0.31
CA HIS A 213 11.33 9.02 0.71
C HIS A 213 12.35 7.92 1.05
N HIS A 214 13.00 7.31 0.07
CA HIS A 214 14.05 6.30 0.30
C HIS A 214 15.26 6.87 1.02
N LEU A 215 15.66 8.10 0.68
CA LEU A 215 16.78 8.78 1.35
C LEU A 215 16.47 9.17 2.79
N TYR A 216 15.20 9.52 3.08
CA TYR A 216 14.76 10.04 4.38
C TYR A 216 13.42 9.41 4.79
N PRO A 217 13.39 8.09 5.07
CA PRO A 217 12.14 7.35 5.28
C PRO A 217 11.32 7.82 6.49
N ASN A 218 11.95 8.51 7.44
CA ASN A 218 11.26 9.07 8.63
C ASN A 218 10.85 10.53 8.46
N LYS A 219 11.09 11.14 7.29
CA LYS A 219 10.72 12.54 7.02
C LYS A 219 9.21 12.64 6.84
N GLU A 220 8.54 13.38 7.73
CA GLU A 220 7.07 13.49 7.73
C GLU A 220 6.53 14.17 6.46
N LYS A 221 7.17 15.23 5.96
CA LYS A 221 6.73 15.98 4.78
C LYS A 221 7.75 15.88 3.66
N LEU A 222 7.38 15.22 2.57
CA LEU A 222 8.28 14.94 1.45
C LEU A 222 8.35 16.10 0.44
N SER A 223 7.27 16.87 0.28
CA SER A 223 7.21 17.98 -0.68
C SER A 223 6.33 19.13 -0.18
N LYS A 224 6.34 20.26 -0.90
CA LYS A 224 5.43 21.39 -0.62
C LYS A 224 3.96 20.98 -0.74
N TYR A 225 3.62 20.11 -1.67
CA TYR A 225 2.26 19.68 -2.01
C TYR A 225 1.95 18.27 -1.50
N ASP A 226 2.59 17.84 -0.39
CA ASP A 226 2.36 16.55 0.25
C ASP A 226 0.98 16.54 0.96
N LEU A 227 -0.04 16.11 0.23
CA LEU A 227 -1.42 16.05 0.73
C LEU A 227 -1.57 14.90 1.74
N GLN A 228 -0.82 13.81 1.58
CA GLN A 228 -0.81 12.72 2.57
C GLN A 228 -0.33 13.20 3.94
N TYR A 229 0.69 14.08 3.98
CA TYR A 229 1.13 14.71 5.22
C TYR A 229 0.00 15.52 5.85
N SER A 230 -0.69 16.36 5.07
CA SER A 230 -1.78 17.21 5.57
C SER A 230 -2.95 16.39 6.11
N ILE A 231 -3.36 15.32 5.42
CA ILE A 231 -4.40 14.39 5.87
C ILE A 231 -3.93 13.61 7.11
N GLY A 232 -2.69 13.12 7.12
CA GLY A 232 -2.11 12.43 8.28
C GLY A 232 -2.16 13.28 9.54
N LYS A 233 -1.82 14.57 9.43
CA LYS A 233 -1.91 15.50 10.57
C LYS A 233 -3.34 15.66 11.11
N ILE A 234 -4.37 15.63 10.25
CA ILE A 234 -5.77 15.63 10.73
C ILE A 234 -6.05 14.40 11.60
N PHE A 235 -5.57 13.21 11.20
CA PHE A 235 -5.78 11.98 11.96
C PHE A 235 -4.98 11.91 13.27
N GLU A 236 -3.94 12.72 13.47
CA GLU A 236 -3.24 12.82 14.75
C GLU A 236 -4.12 13.48 15.85
N TYR A 237 -5.13 14.25 15.46
CA TYR A 237 -6.08 14.92 16.38
C TYR A 237 -7.39 14.13 16.60
N VAL A 238 -7.59 13.00 15.95
CA VAL A 238 -8.76 12.11 16.09
C VAL A 238 -8.51 11.05 17.15
#